data_3476ed00f4c6f320cabe854ef361cde7
#
_entry.id   3476ed00f4c6f320cabe854ef361cde7
#
_cell.length_a   1.000
_cell.length_b   1.000
_cell.length_c   1.000
_cell.angle_alpha   90.00
_cell.angle_beta   90.00
_cell.angle_gamma   90.00
#
_symmetry.space_group_name_H-M   'P 1'
#
loop_
_entity.id
_entity.type
_entity.pdbx_description
1 polymer ?
#
loop_
_entity_poly.entity_id
_entity_poly.type
_entity_poly.pdbx_seq_one_letter_code
_entity_poly.pdbx_strand_id
1 'polypeptide(L)'
;TLNKIRYSPMQGAHLSLIYRYYAHDYWAMFAHSFGESSSVQNENGWCLSGEITPSRYWKLFASIDLFSFPWWKYRISKPSQGVDGLLQVTFAPHENLTMYLNYRYKRKERDVSGTNGKITLPVYHHRLRYRLNYSPGELFSFRTTADYNHFHSLGKLPGQGYQLTQVITCRPLHFPLKTELQGSYFYTDDYDTRVYIAEKGLLYTFYTPSFQGEGVRVAINLRYDLNTHWMVIAKFGQTIYMNRSEIGSGYDLIASNKKADLQMQLRLKF
;
A
#
# COMPACT_ATOMS: atom_id res chain seq x y z
N THR A 1 -26.21 5.96 2.34
CA THR A 1 -26.44 5.57 0.94
C THR A 1 -25.11 5.51 0.19
N LEU A 2 -25.02 4.60 -0.76
CA LEU A 2 -23.94 4.51 -1.74
C LEU A 2 -24.58 4.36 -3.13
N ASN A 3 -24.32 5.31 -4.01
CA ASN A 3 -24.88 5.34 -5.36
C ASN A 3 -23.72 5.36 -6.36
N LYS A 4 -23.84 4.59 -7.44
CA LYS A 4 -22.84 4.52 -8.49
C LYS A 4 -23.49 4.61 -9.86
N ILE A 5 -22.99 5.53 -10.67
CA ILE A 5 -23.33 5.64 -12.08
C ILE A 5 -22.08 5.28 -12.87
N ARG A 6 -22.22 4.44 -13.88
CA ARG A 6 -21.16 4.10 -14.82
C ARG A 6 -21.62 4.41 -16.23
N TYR A 7 -20.76 5.07 -16.98
CA TYR A 7 -21.00 5.42 -18.37
C TYR A 7 -19.79 4.96 -19.22
N SER A 8 -20.05 4.35 -20.35
CA SER A 8 -19.05 3.85 -21.28
C SER A 8 -19.26 4.54 -22.63
N PRO A 9 -18.63 5.69 -22.89
CA PRO A 9 -18.84 6.48 -24.11
C PRO A 9 -18.38 5.77 -25.38
N MET A 10 -17.36 4.91 -25.27
CA MET A 10 -16.83 4.11 -26.36
C MET A 10 -16.17 2.84 -25.83
N GLN A 11 -15.82 1.93 -26.72
CA GLN A 11 -15.06 0.72 -26.36
C GLN A 11 -13.71 1.11 -25.76
N GLY A 12 -13.36 0.54 -24.60
CA GLY A 12 -12.13 0.81 -23.89
C GLY A 12 -12.10 2.12 -23.08
N ALA A 13 -13.24 2.87 -23.00
CA ALA A 13 -13.36 4.04 -22.16
C ALA A 13 -14.53 3.90 -21.16
N HIS A 14 -14.26 4.12 -19.88
CA HIS A 14 -15.23 4.01 -18.81
C HIS A 14 -15.12 5.20 -17.87
N LEU A 15 -16.25 5.81 -17.55
CA LEU A 15 -16.39 6.84 -16.52
C LEU A 15 -17.26 6.30 -15.40
N SER A 16 -16.95 6.63 -14.17
CA SER A 16 -17.76 6.24 -13.02
C SER A 16 -17.84 7.40 -12.03
N LEU A 17 -19.07 7.72 -11.63
CA LEU A 17 -19.36 8.68 -10.57
C LEU A 17 -19.96 7.92 -9.39
N ILE A 18 -19.38 8.09 -8.22
CA ILE A 18 -19.84 7.49 -6.96
C ILE A 18 -20.19 8.63 -6.01
N TYR A 19 -21.41 8.60 -5.48
CA TYR A 19 -21.82 9.41 -4.35
C TYR A 19 -22.01 8.53 -3.12
N ARG A 20 -21.48 8.96 -1.97
CA ARG A 20 -21.66 8.28 -0.70
C ARG A 20 -22.07 9.25 0.40
N TYR A 21 -22.99 8.79 1.24
CA TYR A 21 -23.38 9.46 2.47
C TYR A 21 -23.58 8.41 3.57
N TYR A 22 -22.79 8.53 4.63
CA TYR A 22 -22.88 7.70 5.83
C TYR A 22 -23.11 8.62 7.02
N ALA A 23 -24.27 8.47 7.67
CA ALA A 23 -24.60 9.25 8.86
C ALA A 23 -23.58 9.00 9.97
N HIS A 24 -23.39 9.96 10.87
CA HIS A 24 -22.41 9.85 11.95
C HIS A 24 -22.79 8.78 12.98
N ASP A 25 -24.07 8.51 13.13
CA ASP A 25 -24.68 7.52 14.02
C ASP A 25 -24.97 6.16 13.31
N TYR A 26 -24.60 6.03 12.03
CA TYR A 26 -24.76 4.77 11.32
C TYR A 26 -23.77 3.74 11.84
N TRP A 27 -24.29 2.60 12.27
CA TRP A 27 -23.53 1.51 12.84
C TRP A 27 -23.62 0.26 11.96
N ALA A 28 -22.47 -0.17 11.41
CA ALA A 28 -22.38 -1.39 10.61
C ALA A 28 -21.08 -2.12 10.94
N MET A 29 -21.16 -3.03 11.92
CA MET A 29 -20.01 -3.68 12.55
C MET A 29 -19.11 -4.44 11.57
N PHE A 30 -19.70 -5.08 10.56
CA PHE A 30 -18.98 -5.91 9.58
C PHE A 30 -19.04 -5.35 8.16
N ALA A 31 -19.57 -4.15 7.97
CA ALA A 31 -19.66 -3.57 6.65
C ALA A 31 -18.33 -2.93 6.23
N HIS A 32 -17.85 -3.31 5.05
CA HIS A 32 -16.84 -2.59 4.32
C HIS A 32 -17.48 -1.95 3.10
N SER A 33 -17.54 -0.64 3.10
CA SER A 33 -18.07 0.13 1.98
C SER A 33 -17.00 1.06 1.42
N PHE A 34 -17.21 1.55 0.20
CA PHE A 34 -16.31 2.51 -0.41
C PHE A 34 -16.28 3.81 0.40
N GLY A 35 -15.13 4.19 0.91
CA GLY A 35 -14.94 5.39 1.72
C GLY A 35 -13.49 5.64 2.09
N GLU A 36 -13.23 6.80 2.66
CA GLU A 36 -11.91 7.20 3.17
C GLU A 36 -11.63 6.60 4.57
N SER A 37 -12.67 6.41 5.36
CA SER A 37 -12.59 5.83 6.69
C SER A 37 -12.57 4.31 6.66
N SER A 38 -11.96 3.70 7.68
CA SER A 38 -12.08 2.25 7.94
C SER A 38 -13.46 1.85 8.45
N SER A 39 -14.19 2.78 9.07
CA SER A 39 -15.57 2.59 9.52
C SER A 39 -16.56 3.26 8.55
N VAL A 40 -17.68 2.59 8.30
CA VAL A 40 -18.75 3.09 7.40
C VAL A 40 -19.66 4.03 8.18
N GLN A 41 -19.16 5.19 8.56
CA GLN A 41 -19.92 6.22 9.29
C GLN A 41 -19.31 7.61 9.10
N ASN A 42 -20.10 8.66 9.34
CA ASN A 42 -19.65 10.05 9.37
C ASN A 42 -18.87 10.46 8.13
N GLU A 43 -19.39 10.14 6.93
CA GLU A 43 -18.68 10.48 5.70
C GLU A 43 -19.65 10.85 4.59
N ASN A 44 -19.38 11.98 3.91
CA ASN A 44 -20.04 12.41 2.69
C ASN A 44 -18.98 12.63 1.62
N GLY A 45 -19.19 12.08 0.43
CA GLY A 45 -18.16 12.19 -0.60
C GLY A 45 -18.66 11.89 -2.01
N TRP A 46 -17.88 12.43 -2.95
CA TRP A 46 -18.03 12.25 -4.39
C TRP A 46 -16.73 11.75 -4.99
N CYS A 47 -16.78 10.65 -5.69
CA CYS A 47 -15.63 10.12 -6.40
C CYS A 47 -15.95 10.04 -7.90
N LEU A 48 -15.19 10.76 -8.70
CA LEU A 48 -15.17 10.64 -10.16
C LEU A 48 -13.95 9.83 -10.55
N SER A 49 -14.13 8.81 -11.37
CA SER A 49 -13.04 8.02 -11.92
C SER A 49 -13.22 7.75 -13.41
N GLY A 50 -12.12 7.69 -14.12
CA GLY A 50 -12.07 7.40 -15.55
C GLY A 50 -10.98 6.38 -15.86
N GLU A 51 -11.28 5.49 -16.78
CA GLU A 51 -10.34 4.52 -17.33
C GLU A 51 -10.43 4.57 -18.85
N ILE A 52 -9.28 4.63 -19.51
CA ILE A 52 -9.20 4.58 -20.97
C ILE A 52 -8.08 3.64 -21.40
N THR A 53 -8.35 2.83 -22.41
CA THR A 53 -7.40 1.92 -23.05
C THR A 53 -7.20 2.38 -24.50
N PRO A 54 -6.31 3.39 -24.73
CA PRO A 54 -6.14 3.98 -26.06
C PRO A 54 -5.52 3.01 -27.07
N SER A 55 -4.82 1.99 -26.59
CA SER A 55 -4.34 0.87 -27.40
C SER A 55 -4.21 -0.38 -26.55
N ARG A 56 -3.99 -1.55 -27.17
CA ARG A 56 -3.81 -2.82 -26.46
C ARG A 56 -2.65 -2.84 -25.45
N TYR A 57 -1.74 -1.86 -25.55
CA TYR A 57 -0.54 -1.79 -24.70
C TYR A 57 -0.69 -0.80 -23.54
N TRP A 58 -1.58 0.18 -23.68
CA TRP A 58 -1.72 1.28 -22.74
C TRP A 58 -3.06 1.26 -22.02
N LYS A 59 -3.01 1.40 -20.71
CA LYS A 59 -4.18 1.61 -19.87
C LYS A 59 -3.93 2.80 -18.97
N LEU A 60 -4.80 3.79 -19.03
CA LEU A 60 -4.76 5.00 -18.22
C LEU A 60 -5.95 4.97 -17.26
N PHE A 61 -5.69 5.25 -16.00
CA PHE A 61 -6.71 5.38 -14.97
C PHE A 61 -6.48 6.67 -14.20
N ALA A 62 -7.53 7.45 -13.98
CA ALA A 62 -7.52 8.62 -13.12
C ALA A 62 -8.74 8.64 -12.21
N SER A 63 -8.58 9.11 -10.99
CA SER A 63 -9.70 9.36 -10.09
C SER A 63 -9.44 10.56 -9.20
N ILE A 64 -10.52 11.24 -8.83
CA ILE A 64 -10.56 12.28 -7.81
C ILE A 64 -11.71 11.99 -6.85
N ASP A 65 -11.40 11.94 -5.58
CA ASP A 65 -12.33 11.68 -4.50
C ASP A 65 -12.36 12.89 -3.56
N LEU A 66 -13.51 13.53 -3.48
CA LEU A 66 -13.79 14.65 -2.60
C LEU A 66 -14.61 14.12 -1.43
N PHE A 67 -14.12 14.29 -0.21
CA PHE A 67 -14.80 13.78 0.97
C PHE A 67 -14.81 14.78 2.12
N SER A 68 -15.83 14.67 2.95
CA SER A 68 -16.01 15.45 4.17
C SER A 68 -16.50 14.55 5.30
N PHE A 69 -16.14 14.94 6.52
CA PHE A 69 -16.59 14.36 7.76
C PHE A 69 -17.39 15.40 8.53
N PRO A 70 -18.71 15.40 8.44
CA PRO A 70 -19.57 16.42 9.07
C PRO A 70 -19.48 16.43 10.61
N TRP A 71 -19.10 15.31 11.22
CA TRP A 71 -18.96 15.14 12.66
C TRP A 71 -17.51 14.91 13.08
N TRP A 72 -17.25 14.89 14.37
CA TRP A 72 -15.92 14.63 14.93
C TRP A 72 -15.39 13.27 14.54
N LYS A 73 -14.08 13.17 14.44
CA LYS A 73 -13.36 11.96 14.09
C LYS A 73 -12.17 11.76 15.03
N TYR A 74 -11.71 10.56 15.17
CA TYR A 74 -10.49 10.28 15.92
C TYR A 74 -9.32 11.15 15.47
N ARG A 75 -8.71 11.89 16.41
CA ARG A 75 -7.63 12.87 16.19
C ARG A 75 -8.01 14.10 15.34
N ILE A 76 -9.28 14.41 15.23
CA ILE A 76 -9.76 15.62 14.53
C ILE A 76 -10.92 16.18 15.36
N SER A 77 -10.72 17.37 15.95
CA SER A 77 -11.63 17.97 16.93
C SER A 77 -12.74 18.83 16.33
N LYS A 78 -12.83 18.87 14.98
CA LYS A 78 -13.87 19.62 14.24
C LYS A 78 -14.25 18.90 12.96
N PRO A 79 -15.39 19.26 12.32
CA PRO A 79 -15.70 18.81 10.96
C PRO A 79 -14.52 19.04 10.02
N SER A 80 -14.25 18.07 9.16
CA SER A 80 -13.05 18.10 8.32
C SER A 80 -13.34 17.62 6.90
N GLN A 81 -12.44 17.94 5.98
CA GLN A 81 -12.58 17.59 4.57
C GLN A 81 -11.25 17.20 3.95
N GLY A 82 -11.33 16.53 2.81
CA GLY A 82 -10.14 16.14 2.09
C GLY A 82 -10.38 15.84 0.62
N VAL A 83 -9.28 15.61 -0.06
CA VAL A 83 -9.21 15.26 -1.48
C VAL A 83 -8.21 14.14 -1.64
N ASP A 84 -8.53 13.14 -2.44
CA ASP A 84 -7.65 12.03 -2.83
C ASP A 84 -7.66 11.91 -4.36
N GLY A 85 -6.56 12.25 -4.99
CA GLY A 85 -6.36 12.15 -6.43
C GLY A 85 -5.41 11.00 -6.75
N LEU A 86 -5.75 10.20 -7.75
CA LEU A 86 -4.95 9.08 -8.24
C LEU A 86 -4.82 9.13 -9.76
N LEU A 87 -3.61 8.99 -10.25
CA LEU A 87 -3.30 8.78 -11.67
C LEU A 87 -2.45 7.53 -11.81
N GLN A 88 -2.86 6.63 -12.68
CA GLN A 88 -2.09 5.43 -12.99
C GLN A 88 -1.97 5.24 -14.50
N VAL A 89 -0.75 5.02 -14.94
CA VAL A 89 -0.39 4.68 -16.32
C VAL A 89 0.16 3.26 -16.30
N THR A 90 -0.44 2.36 -17.06
CA THR A 90 0.04 0.99 -17.23
C THR A 90 0.45 0.78 -18.69
N PHE A 91 1.63 0.22 -18.88
CA PHE A 91 2.17 -0.14 -20.18
C PHE A 91 2.54 -1.63 -20.18
N ALA A 92 1.94 -2.38 -21.08
CA ALA A 92 2.14 -3.81 -21.25
C ALA A 92 2.40 -4.15 -22.71
N PRO A 93 3.64 -3.94 -23.22
CA PRO A 93 3.99 -4.18 -24.63
C PRO A 93 3.92 -5.65 -25.01
N HIS A 94 4.15 -6.55 -24.05
CA HIS A 94 4.11 -8.00 -24.18
C HIS A 94 3.45 -8.63 -22.95
N GLU A 95 2.99 -9.86 -23.07
CA GLU A 95 2.34 -10.61 -21.97
C GLU A 95 3.28 -10.84 -20.79
N ASN A 96 4.59 -10.92 -21.05
CA ASN A 96 5.62 -11.15 -20.05
C ASN A 96 6.24 -9.87 -19.46
N LEU A 97 5.81 -8.67 -19.90
CA LEU A 97 6.34 -7.39 -19.45
C LEU A 97 5.21 -6.41 -19.16
N THR A 98 5.12 -6.00 -17.89
CA THR A 98 4.16 -4.99 -17.45
C THR A 98 4.85 -3.95 -16.58
N MET A 99 4.65 -2.69 -16.92
CA MET A 99 5.11 -1.54 -16.15
C MET A 99 3.92 -0.71 -15.72
N TYR A 100 3.96 -0.16 -14.53
CA TYR A 100 3.04 0.91 -14.19
C TYR A 100 3.70 2.00 -13.37
N LEU A 101 3.22 3.21 -13.61
CA LEU A 101 3.51 4.40 -12.81
C LEU A 101 2.21 4.84 -12.16
N ASN A 102 2.24 5.01 -10.84
CA ASN A 102 1.10 5.42 -10.04
C ASN A 102 1.48 6.66 -9.24
N TYR A 103 0.73 7.75 -9.41
CA TYR A 103 0.88 8.96 -8.61
C TYR A 103 -0.39 9.19 -7.82
N ARG A 104 -0.26 9.39 -6.50
CA ARG A 104 -1.37 9.70 -5.61
C ARG A 104 -1.09 10.98 -4.85
N TYR A 105 -2.01 11.91 -4.93
CA TYR A 105 -2.07 13.11 -4.14
C TYR A 105 -3.19 13.00 -3.12
N LYS A 106 -2.89 13.26 -1.83
CA LYS A 106 -3.89 13.25 -0.79
C LYS A 106 -3.74 14.46 0.13
N ARG A 107 -4.80 15.25 0.21
CA ARG A 107 -4.93 16.32 1.20
C ARG A 107 -6.01 15.92 2.19
N LYS A 108 -5.72 16.01 3.47
CA LYS A 108 -6.69 15.85 4.56
C LYS A 108 -6.32 16.73 5.74
N GLU A 109 -7.21 16.86 6.69
CA GLU A 109 -6.99 17.64 7.90
C GLU A 109 -6.60 16.74 9.06
N ARG A 110 -5.76 17.26 9.97
CA ARG A 110 -5.29 16.59 11.19
C ARG A 110 -5.06 17.62 12.29
N ASP A 111 -5.40 17.25 13.55
CA ASP A 111 -5.06 18.07 14.70
C ASP A 111 -3.56 18.04 14.98
N VAL A 112 -3.01 19.19 15.23
CA VAL A 112 -1.64 19.42 15.68
C VAL A 112 -1.70 20.19 17.01
N SER A 113 -0.83 19.84 17.95
CA SER A 113 -0.72 20.56 19.23
C SER A 113 -0.17 21.95 18.97
N GLY A 114 -0.92 22.97 19.32
CA GLY A 114 -0.51 24.38 19.28
C GLY A 114 -0.33 24.94 20.70
N THR A 115 0.15 26.15 20.81
CA THR A 115 0.42 26.87 22.10
C THR A 115 -0.85 27.02 22.94
N ASN A 116 -2.03 27.17 22.30
CA ASN A 116 -3.31 27.44 22.95
C ASN A 116 -4.31 26.26 22.77
N GLY A 117 -3.82 25.04 22.54
CA GLY A 117 -4.66 23.88 22.34
C GLY A 117 -4.44 23.19 20.98
N LYS A 118 -5.39 22.34 20.56
CA LYS A 118 -5.32 21.65 19.28
C LYS A 118 -5.79 22.55 18.14
N ILE A 119 -5.00 22.61 17.08
CA ILE A 119 -5.33 23.32 15.84
C ILE A 119 -5.41 22.29 14.71
N THR A 120 -6.52 22.31 13.97
CA THR A 120 -6.67 21.43 12.81
C THR A 120 -6.04 22.08 11.59
N LEU A 121 -5.03 21.42 11.03
CA LEU A 121 -4.26 21.90 9.87
C LEU A 121 -4.33 20.91 8.71
N PRO A 122 -4.24 21.41 7.45
CA PRO A 122 -4.13 20.54 6.31
C PRO A 122 -2.78 19.82 6.28
N VAL A 123 -2.82 18.54 5.90
CA VAL A 123 -1.65 17.71 5.64
C VAL A 123 -1.71 17.19 4.22
N TYR A 124 -0.57 17.17 3.56
CA TYR A 124 -0.43 16.83 2.16
C TYR A 124 0.49 15.63 2.01
N HIS A 125 0.04 14.63 1.28
CA HIS A 125 0.81 13.44 0.94
C HIS A 125 0.90 13.30 -0.57
N HIS A 126 2.10 13.18 -1.09
CA HIS A 126 2.38 12.82 -2.47
C HIS A 126 3.07 11.46 -2.46
N ARG A 127 2.58 10.53 -3.26
CA ARG A 127 3.17 9.21 -3.42
C ARG A 127 3.34 8.91 -4.89
N LEU A 128 4.54 8.54 -5.25
CA LEU A 128 4.88 8.07 -6.59
C LEU A 128 5.35 6.63 -6.46
N ARG A 129 4.75 5.72 -7.24
CA ARG A 129 5.16 4.32 -7.32
C ARG A 129 5.40 3.94 -8.76
N TYR A 130 6.58 3.41 -9.01
CA TYR A 130 6.90 2.69 -10.23
C TYR A 130 7.01 1.20 -9.93
N ARG A 131 6.46 0.37 -10.82
CA ARG A 131 6.63 -1.09 -10.75
C ARG A 131 6.85 -1.66 -12.14
N LEU A 132 7.85 -2.51 -12.23
CA LEU A 132 8.17 -3.34 -13.39
C LEU A 132 7.97 -4.80 -13.00
N ASN A 133 7.17 -5.54 -13.78
CA ASN A 133 7.08 -6.99 -13.70
C ASN A 133 7.59 -7.54 -15.03
N TYR A 134 8.53 -8.48 -14.96
CA TYR A 134 9.11 -9.14 -16.11
C TYR A 134 9.24 -10.63 -15.86
N SER A 135 8.68 -11.45 -16.76
CA SER A 135 8.70 -12.90 -16.68
C SER A 135 9.20 -13.46 -18.01
N PRO A 136 10.55 -13.58 -18.20
CA PRO A 136 11.14 -14.03 -19.47
C PRO A 136 10.74 -15.45 -19.85
N GLY A 137 10.25 -16.23 -18.90
CA GLY A 137 9.77 -17.60 -19.06
C GLY A 137 9.03 -18.06 -17.83
N GLU A 138 8.72 -19.34 -17.75
CA GLU A 138 7.97 -19.93 -16.63
C GLU A 138 8.80 -20.08 -15.35
N LEU A 139 10.13 -20.25 -15.51
CA LEU A 139 11.05 -20.52 -14.43
C LEU A 139 11.27 -19.28 -13.53
N PHE A 140 11.49 -18.11 -14.13
CA PHE A 140 11.83 -16.90 -13.41
C PHE A 140 10.82 -15.78 -13.65
N SER A 141 10.52 -15.02 -12.59
CA SER A 141 9.88 -13.72 -12.69
C SER A 141 10.57 -12.69 -11.80
N PHE A 142 10.65 -11.48 -12.30
CA PHE A 142 11.31 -10.34 -11.67
C PHE A 142 10.28 -9.24 -11.42
N ARG A 143 10.32 -8.67 -10.22
CA ARG A 143 9.51 -7.50 -9.87
C ARG A 143 10.39 -6.45 -9.23
N THR A 144 10.51 -5.32 -9.89
CA THR A 144 11.15 -4.12 -9.33
C THR A 144 10.08 -3.14 -8.89
N THR A 145 10.17 -2.59 -7.69
CA THR A 145 9.26 -1.57 -7.17
C THR A 145 10.07 -0.43 -6.59
N ALA A 146 9.82 0.79 -7.04
CA ALA A 146 10.36 2.01 -6.47
C ALA A 146 9.21 2.89 -5.99
N ASP A 147 9.25 3.30 -4.73
CA ASP A 147 8.29 4.22 -4.12
C ASP A 147 8.99 5.48 -3.65
N TYR A 148 8.32 6.61 -3.83
CA TYR A 148 8.69 7.89 -3.25
C TYR A 148 7.47 8.48 -2.54
N ASN A 149 7.64 8.87 -1.28
CA ASN A 149 6.65 9.54 -0.45
C ASN A 149 7.16 10.92 -0.07
N HIS A 150 6.33 11.92 -0.23
CA HIS A 150 6.58 13.26 0.26
C HIS A 150 5.41 13.70 1.15
N PHE A 151 5.72 14.18 2.34
CA PHE A 151 4.77 14.66 3.33
C PHE A 151 5.04 16.12 3.64
N HIS A 152 3.99 16.93 3.66
CA HIS A 152 4.04 18.30 4.07
C HIS A 152 2.86 18.64 4.99
N SER A 153 3.13 19.38 6.05
CA SER A 153 2.12 19.92 6.96
C SER A 153 2.54 21.31 7.39
N LEU A 154 1.58 22.20 7.55
CA LEU A 154 1.86 23.56 8.03
C LEU A 154 2.49 23.48 9.45
N GLY A 155 3.59 24.20 9.67
CA GLY A 155 4.32 24.19 10.94
C GLY A 155 5.28 23.03 11.17
N LYS A 156 5.46 22.13 10.18
CA LYS A 156 6.43 21.04 10.21
C LYS A 156 7.31 21.08 8.96
N LEU A 157 8.61 20.78 9.10
CA LEU A 157 9.48 20.62 7.94
C LEU A 157 8.94 19.51 7.03
N PRO A 158 8.99 19.71 5.70
CA PRO A 158 8.63 18.67 4.77
C PRO A 158 9.50 17.42 4.98
N GLY A 159 8.88 16.25 4.96
CA GLY A 159 9.57 14.97 5.05
C GLY A 159 9.48 14.21 3.74
N GLN A 160 10.45 13.36 3.50
CA GLN A 160 10.49 12.44 2.37
C GLN A 160 10.85 11.02 2.79
N GLY A 161 10.43 10.07 2.00
CA GLY A 161 10.78 8.68 2.18
C GLY A 161 10.76 7.95 0.84
N TYR A 162 11.67 7.01 0.65
CA TYR A 162 11.71 6.21 -0.57
C TYR A 162 12.11 4.78 -0.27
N GLN A 163 11.76 3.90 -1.18
CA GLN A 163 12.20 2.52 -1.15
C GLN A 163 12.46 2.01 -2.56
N LEU A 164 13.43 1.09 -2.66
CA LEU A 164 13.67 0.28 -3.85
C LEU A 164 13.62 -1.18 -3.46
N THR A 165 12.76 -1.95 -4.10
CA THR A 165 12.58 -3.38 -3.83
C THR A 165 12.76 -4.18 -5.11
N GLN A 166 13.59 -5.22 -5.05
CA GLN A 166 13.73 -6.24 -6.08
C GLN A 166 13.22 -7.57 -5.54
N VAL A 167 12.34 -8.21 -6.29
CA VAL A 167 11.82 -9.55 -6.01
C VAL A 167 12.18 -10.46 -7.18
N ILE A 168 12.73 -11.63 -6.87
CA ILE A 168 13.04 -12.69 -7.82
C ILE A 168 12.23 -13.91 -7.39
N THR A 169 11.37 -14.40 -8.26
CA THR A 169 10.63 -15.66 -8.04
C THR A 169 11.17 -16.73 -8.96
N CYS A 170 11.49 -17.90 -8.40
CA CYS A 170 11.90 -19.09 -9.13
C CYS A 170 10.85 -20.18 -8.95
N ARG A 171 10.43 -20.81 -10.06
CA ARG A 171 9.48 -21.94 -10.11
C ARG A 171 10.01 -23.02 -11.05
N PRO A 172 10.83 -23.96 -10.56
CA PRO A 172 11.27 -25.09 -11.38
C PRO A 172 10.09 -25.93 -11.89
N LEU A 173 10.11 -26.31 -13.16
CA LEU A 173 8.99 -27.03 -13.80
C LEU A 173 8.79 -28.44 -13.24
N HIS A 174 9.88 -29.12 -12.89
CA HIS A 174 9.86 -30.52 -12.45
C HIS A 174 10.04 -30.70 -10.93
N PHE A 175 10.10 -29.61 -10.18
CA PHE A 175 10.28 -29.67 -8.73
C PHE A 175 9.23 -28.77 -8.05
N PRO A 176 8.42 -29.30 -7.12
CA PRO A 176 7.28 -28.59 -6.55
C PRO A 176 7.69 -27.52 -5.51
N LEU A 177 8.79 -26.82 -5.75
CA LEU A 177 9.31 -25.73 -4.92
C LEU A 177 9.13 -24.39 -5.63
N LYS A 178 8.50 -23.46 -4.95
CA LYS A 178 8.49 -22.05 -5.34
C LYS A 178 9.30 -21.25 -4.35
N THR A 179 10.32 -20.58 -4.84
CA THR A 179 11.19 -19.70 -4.05
C THR A 179 10.97 -18.24 -4.45
N GLU A 180 10.83 -17.37 -3.47
CA GLU A 180 10.79 -15.93 -3.69
C GLU A 180 11.87 -15.26 -2.82
N LEU A 181 12.81 -14.59 -3.46
CA LEU A 181 13.87 -13.80 -2.84
C LEU A 181 13.53 -12.34 -2.99
N GLN A 182 13.61 -11.58 -1.92
CA GLN A 182 13.36 -10.15 -1.92
C GLN A 182 14.49 -9.40 -1.24
N GLY A 183 15.00 -8.36 -1.89
CA GLY A 183 15.90 -7.37 -1.34
C GLY A 183 15.28 -5.99 -1.43
N SER A 184 15.31 -5.22 -0.35
CA SER A 184 14.72 -3.88 -0.29
C SER A 184 15.66 -2.94 0.44
N TYR A 185 15.88 -1.75 -0.12
CA TYR A 185 16.48 -0.62 0.57
C TYR A 185 15.39 0.41 0.85
N PHE A 186 15.44 1.05 2.03
CA PHE A 186 14.49 2.08 2.43
C PHE A 186 15.17 3.21 3.20
N TYR A 187 14.61 4.41 2.99
CA TYR A 187 14.97 5.62 3.73
C TYR A 187 13.72 6.45 4.02
N THR A 188 13.62 7.03 5.21
CA THR A 188 12.54 7.95 5.57
C THR A 188 13.00 8.94 6.61
N ASP A 189 12.64 10.22 6.46
CA ASP A 189 12.97 11.28 7.40
C ASP A 189 12.21 11.11 8.72
N ASP A 190 10.92 10.71 8.64
CA ASP A 190 10.06 10.59 9.81
C ASP A 190 8.99 9.50 9.66
N TYR A 191 8.15 9.35 10.69
CA TYR A 191 7.05 8.39 10.72
C TYR A 191 5.96 8.67 9.68
N ASP A 192 5.72 9.93 9.32
CA ASP A 192 4.69 10.31 8.34
C ASP A 192 5.09 9.90 6.91
N THR A 193 6.39 9.75 6.66
CA THR A 193 6.96 9.34 5.37
C THR A 193 7.32 7.85 5.28
N ARG A 194 6.97 7.05 6.31
CA ARG A 194 7.25 5.62 6.34
C ARG A 194 6.82 4.91 5.05
N VAL A 195 7.59 3.92 4.67
CA VAL A 195 7.33 3.10 3.49
C VAL A 195 6.74 1.75 3.87
N TYR A 196 5.95 1.20 2.95
CA TYR A 196 5.31 -0.11 3.12
C TYR A 196 5.86 -1.06 2.06
N ILE A 197 6.58 -2.09 2.50
CA ILE A 197 7.22 -3.07 1.63
C ILE A 197 6.36 -4.32 1.62
N ALA A 198 5.71 -4.59 0.48
CA ALA A 198 4.90 -5.79 0.33
C ALA A 198 5.82 -7.02 0.21
N GLU A 199 5.68 -7.95 1.13
CA GLU A 199 6.39 -9.22 1.16
C GLU A 199 5.42 -10.38 1.00
N LYS A 200 5.88 -11.47 0.39
CA LYS A 200 5.11 -12.70 0.39
C LYS A 200 5.04 -13.27 1.80
N GLY A 201 3.82 -13.39 2.32
CA GLY A 201 3.52 -13.96 3.62
C GLY A 201 3.17 -15.45 3.55
N LEU A 202 2.76 -16.00 4.68
CA LEU A 202 2.07 -17.27 4.80
C LEU A 202 0.66 -17.17 4.20
N LEU A 203 -0.03 -18.28 3.98
CA LEU A 203 -1.42 -18.25 3.54
C LEU A 203 -2.31 -17.64 4.62
N TYR A 204 -3.27 -16.82 4.18
CA TYR A 204 -4.26 -16.16 5.05
C TYR A 204 -3.66 -15.09 5.99
N THR A 205 -2.42 -14.68 5.78
CA THR A 205 -1.81 -13.54 6.48
C THR A 205 -1.88 -12.29 5.62
N PHE A 206 -2.51 -11.23 6.13
CA PHE A 206 -2.72 -9.96 5.43
C PHE A 206 -1.93 -8.84 6.12
N TYR A 207 -0.64 -9.02 6.20
CA TYR A 207 0.24 -8.05 6.84
C TYR A 207 1.26 -7.48 5.87
N THR A 208 1.34 -6.17 5.78
CA THR A 208 2.37 -5.46 5.03
C THR A 208 3.21 -4.68 6.03
N PRO A 209 4.48 -5.06 6.24
CA PRO A 209 5.34 -4.36 7.18
C PRO A 209 5.62 -2.93 6.74
N SER A 210 5.65 -2.01 7.71
CA SER A 210 6.06 -0.63 7.52
C SER A 210 7.45 -0.41 8.08
N PHE A 211 8.24 0.42 7.39
CA PHE A 211 9.62 0.73 7.75
C PHE A 211 9.80 2.24 7.88
N GLN A 212 10.58 2.63 8.89
CA GLN A 212 10.94 4.01 9.19
C GLN A 212 12.44 4.09 9.48
N GLY A 213 13.08 5.19 9.07
CA GLY A 213 14.52 5.39 9.16
C GLY A 213 15.22 4.89 7.91
N GLU A 214 16.46 4.43 8.05
CA GLU A 214 17.28 3.94 6.96
C GLU A 214 17.70 2.50 7.20
N GLY A 215 17.60 1.66 6.15
CA GLY A 215 18.03 0.27 6.28
C GLY A 215 17.78 -0.59 5.04
N VAL A 216 18.13 -1.86 5.21
CA VAL A 216 17.95 -2.90 4.21
C VAL A 216 17.10 -4.01 4.81
N ARG A 217 16.16 -4.52 4.00
CA ARG A 217 15.36 -5.70 4.32
C ARG A 217 15.60 -6.78 3.29
N VAL A 218 15.95 -7.98 3.75
CA VAL A 218 16.04 -9.20 2.93
C VAL A 218 14.98 -10.17 3.40
N ALA A 219 14.25 -10.79 2.49
CA ALA A 219 13.27 -11.81 2.80
C ALA A 219 13.34 -12.98 1.82
N ILE A 220 13.15 -14.19 2.34
CA ILE A 220 13.09 -15.44 1.57
C ILE A 220 11.77 -16.11 1.92
N ASN A 221 10.99 -16.46 0.91
CA ASN A 221 9.78 -17.25 1.06
C ASN A 221 9.92 -18.53 0.23
N LEU A 222 9.79 -19.67 0.90
CA LEU A 222 9.85 -20.99 0.32
C LEU A 222 8.47 -21.63 0.44
N ARG A 223 7.92 -22.11 -0.67
CA ARG A 223 6.71 -22.90 -0.69
C ARG A 223 6.99 -24.24 -1.36
N TYR A 224 6.76 -25.32 -0.64
CA TYR A 224 6.93 -26.68 -1.12
C TYR A 224 5.59 -27.43 -1.11
N ASP A 225 5.11 -27.80 -2.28
CA ASP A 225 3.89 -28.56 -2.47
C ASP A 225 4.27 -30.04 -2.58
N LEU A 226 4.33 -30.79 -1.44
CA LEU A 226 4.74 -32.20 -1.41
C LEU A 226 3.83 -33.09 -2.28
N ASN A 227 2.51 -32.85 -2.20
CA ASN A 227 1.49 -33.49 -3.00
C ASN A 227 0.21 -32.65 -2.97
N THR A 228 -0.90 -33.18 -3.48
CA THR A 228 -2.21 -32.50 -3.50
C THR A 228 -2.77 -32.17 -2.13
N HIS A 229 -2.33 -32.87 -1.08
CA HIS A 229 -2.83 -32.73 0.29
C HIS A 229 -1.90 -31.91 1.18
N TRP A 230 -0.58 -32.04 1.05
CA TRP A 230 0.42 -31.44 1.93
C TRP A 230 1.17 -30.30 1.26
N MET A 231 1.23 -29.17 1.96
CA MET A 231 2.00 -28.00 1.56
C MET A 231 2.74 -27.45 2.78
N VAL A 232 4.00 -27.11 2.59
CA VAL A 232 4.84 -26.42 3.60
C VAL A 232 5.22 -25.04 3.06
N ILE A 233 5.08 -24.00 3.88
CA ILE A 233 5.58 -22.66 3.59
C ILE A 233 6.51 -22.24 4.72
N ALA A 234 7.67 -21.70 4.37
CA ALA A 234 8.61 -21.10 5.30
C ALA A 234 8.98 -19.69 4.80
N LYS A 235 8.98 -18.73 5.70
CA LYS A 235 9.43 -17.36 5.44
C LYS A 235 10.48 -16.99 6.47
N PHE A 236 11.60 -16.50 5.99
CA PHE A 236 12.64 -15.86 6.79
C PHE A 236 12.79 -14.41 6.32
N GLY A 237 12.88 -13.47 7.24
CA GLY A 237 13.13 -12.09 6.94
C GLY A 237 14.14 -11.48 7.90
N GLN A 238 15.02 -10.61 7.41
CA GLN A 238 15.98 -9.87 8.21
C GLN A 238 15.99 -8.40 7.80
N THR A 239 15.84 -7.52 8.79
CA THR A 239 16.01 -6.07 8.64
C THR A 239 17.29 -5.64 9.33
N ILE A 240 18.07 -4.81 8.66
CA ILE A 240 19.29 -4.19 9.19
C ILE A 240 19.12 -2.68 9.05
N TYR A 241 19.06 -1.99 10.18
CA TYR A 241 19.00 -0.52 10.21
C TYR A 241 20.40 0.09 10.18
N MET A 242 20.56 1.19 9.45
CA MET A 242 21.83 1.90 9.30
C MET A 242 21.92 3.13 10.19
N ASN A 243 20.77 3.65 10.63
CA ASN A 243 20.66 4.91 11.38
C ASN A 243 20.29 4.74 12.85
N ARG A 244 20.36 3.52 13.40
CA ARG A 244 20.07 3.24 14.82
C ARG A 244 20.81 2.01 15.30
N SER A 245 21.11 1.97 16.60
CA SER A 245 21.74 0.85 17.28
C SER A 245 20.77 -0.09 17.98
N GLU A 246 19.52 0.37 18.19
CA GLU A 246 18.47 -0.34 18.92
C GLU A 246 17.13 -0.27 18.16
N ILE A 247 16.28 -1.28 18.33
CA ILE A 247 14.98 -1.39 17.68
C ILE A 247 13.90 -1.61 18.74
N GLY A 248 12.81 -0.86 18.67
CA GLY A 248 11.69 -0.95 19.63
C GLY A 248 11.92 -0.11 20.88
N SER A 249 11.09 -0.35 21.90
CA SER A 249 11.18 0.33 23.20
C SER A 249 10.50 -0.50 24.28
N GLY A 250 10.85 -0.26 25.55
CA GLY A 250 10.28 -0.99 26.68
C GLY A 250 10.59 -2.48 26.62
N TYR A 251 9.58 -3.32 26.80
CA TYR A 251 9.74 -4.79 26.78
C TYR A 251 10.05 -5.36 25.40
N ASP A 252 9.79 -4.61 24.32
CA ASP A 252 10.09 -5.02 22.94
C ASP A 252 11.42 -4.49 22.42
N LEU A 253 12.28 -3.97 23.31
CA LEU A 253 13.59 -3.44 22.96
C LEU A 253 14.54 -4.55 22.51
N ILE A 254 15.08 -4.40 21.33
CA ILE A 254 16.15 -5.22 20.78
C ILE A 254 17.44 -4.39 20.81
N ALA A 255 18.40 -4.75 21.64
CA ALA A 255 19.71 -4.07 21.75
C ALA A 255 20.62 -4.43 20.56
N SER A 256 20.10 -4.19 19.36
CA SER A 256 20.78 -4.44 18.08
C SER A 256 20.10 -3.64 16.97
N ASN A 257 20.87 -3.30 15.93
CA ASN A 257 20.33 -2.72 14.70
C ASN A 257 19.74 -3.77 13.74
N LYS A 258 19.70 -5.05 14.14
CA LYS A 258 19.21 -6.18 13.33
C LYS A 258 17.99 -6.81 13.98
N LYS A 259 16.97 -7.07 13.15
CA LYS A 259 15.77 -7.81 13.55
C LYS A 259 15.51 -8.90 12.52
N ALA A 260 15.39 -10.14 12.98
CA ALA A 260 15.02 -11.28 12.15
C ALA A 260 13.64 -11.81 12.53
N ASP A 261 12.92 -12.35 11.57
CA ASP A 261 11.64 -13.04 11.75
C ASP A 261 11.63 -14.34 10.94
N LEU A 262 11.15 -15.40 11.57
CA LEU A 262 10.92 -16.70 10.96
C LEU A 262 9.47 -17.09 11.14
N GLN A 263 8.82 -17.50 10.06
CA GLN A 263 7.43 -17.95 10.06
C GLN A 263 7.36 -19.26 9.28
N MET A 264 6.61 -20.22 9.80
CA MET A 264 6.39 -21.51 9.14
C MET A 264 4.90 -21.86 9.15
N GLN A 265 4.43 -22.52 8.10
CA GLN A 265 3.06 -22.98 7.98
C GLN A 265 3.03 -24.35 7.31
N LEU A 266 2.32 -25.28 7.93
CA LEU A 266 1.94 -26.54 7.35
C LEU A 266 0.45 -26.49 6.99
N ARG A 267 0.10 -26.89 5.80
CA ARG A 267 -1.29 -27.00 5.35
C ARG A 267 -1.58 -28.42 4.94
N LEU A 268 -2.67 -28.96 5.48
CA LEU A 268 -3.25 -30.24 5.10
C LEU A 268 -4.64 -30.01 4.49
N LYS A 269 -4.92 -30.65 3.37
CA LYS A 269 -6.25 -30.74 2.74
C LYS A 269 -6.76 -32.16 2.86
N PHE A 270 -7.96 -32.31 3.32
CA PHE A 270 -8.70 -33.56 3.39
C PHE A 270 -9.57 -33.74 2.15
#